data_b277255ce4a9327fd297b4318976cff1
#
_entry.id   b277255ce4a9327fd297b4318976cff1
#
_cell.length_a   1.000
_cell.length_b   1.000
_cell.length_c   1.000
_cell.angle_alpha   90.00
_cell.angle_beta   90.00
_cell.angle_gamma   90.00
#
_symmetry.space_group_name_H-M   'P 1'
#
loop_
_entity.id
_entity.type
_entity.pdbx_description
1 polymer ?
#
loop_
_entity_poly.entity_id
_entity_poly.type
_entity_poly.pdbx_seq_one_letter_code
_entity_poly.pdbx_strand_id
1 'polypeptide(L)'
;RKFVTTFHGTYNFKSKLKKLYNSVMLRSDLIIAGSNFIFSHIKENYSEYLNDKKKFLVIFRGINTDYFDPSTTIETEEDELFKSWGLKIERKTVLLPGRLTEWKGQEMFLDAINKVNINLGHEVFNVIILGSDQGRELYKKKLIRLVEQYRLNNQVQFFDKCELMPLAYKISDIIVSA
;
A
#
# COMPACT_ATOMS: atom_id res chain seq x y z
N ARG A 1 -11.13 30.33 17.41
CA ARG A 1 -11.21 29.37 16.29
C ARG A 1 -11.04 27.97 16.85
N LYS A 2 -11.83 27.02 16.36
CA LYS A 2 -11.69 25.60 16.73
C LYS A 2 -10.62 24.93 15.89
N PHE A 3 -9.85 24.04 16.51
CA PHE A 3 -8.77 23.31 15.90
C PHE A 3 -9.10 21.82 15.85
N VAL A 4 -9.01 21.20 14.67
CA VAL A 4 -9.27 19.78 14.43
C VAL A 4 -8.03 19.13 13.88
N THR A 5 -7.70 17.94 14.37
CA THR A 5 -6.58 17.15 13.86
C THR A 5 -7.02 15.74 13.49
N THR A 6 -6.37 15.17 12.49
CA THR A 6 -6.62 13.79 12.06
C THR A 6 -5.32 12.97 12.12
N PHE A 7 -5.35 11.90 12.89
CA PHE A 7 -4.28 10.91 12.90
C PHE A 7 -4.47 9.90 11.77
N HIS A 8 -3.55 9.90 10.81
CA HIS A 8 -3.55 8.99 9.66
C HIS A 8 -2.67 7.75 9.83
N GLY A 9 -1.89 7.70 10.90
CA GLY A 9 -0.97 6.62 11.21
C GLY A 9 -0.57 6.63 12.67
N THR A 10 0.27 5.69 13.08
CA THR A 10 0.69 5.53 14.48
C THR A 10 1.66 6.61 14.96
N TYR A 11 2.33 7.31 14.04
CA TYR A 11 3.35 8.32 14.38
C TYR A 11 4.32 7.83 15.45
N ASN A 12 4.89 6.64 15.22
CA ASN A 12 5.83 6.01 16.14
C ASN A 12 7.00 6.94 16.48
N PHE A 13 7.43 6.93 17.73
CA PHE A 13 8.49 7.77 18.24
C PHE A 13 9.65 6.94 18.80
N LYS A 14 10.88 7.33 18.46
CA LYS A 14 12.11 6.71 19.00
C LYS A 14 12.72 7.51 20.17
N SER A 15 12.18 8.71 20.44
CA SER A 15 12.68 9.59 21.51
C SER A 15 11.57 10.38 22.16
N LYS A 16 11.80 10.84 23.40
CA LYS A 16 10.87 11.69 24.15
C LYS A 16 10.54 13.00 23.43
N LEU A 17 11.55 13.60 22.76
CA LEU A 17 11.37 14.83 21.99
C LEU A 17 10.43 14.59 20.80
N LYS A 18 10.57 13.46 20.09
CA LYS A 18 9.67 13.11 18.98
C LYS A 18 8.25 12.82 19.49
N LYS A 19 8.11 12.19 20.65
CA LYS A 19 6.80 11.99 21.30
C LYS A 19 6.15 13.33 21.61
N LEU A 20 6.87 14.27 22.21
CA LEU A 20 6.40 15.61 22.50
C LEU A 20 5.97 16.36 21.23
N TYR A 21 6.79 16.29 20.16
CA TYR A 21 6.43 16.88 18.87
C TYR A 21 5.12 16.30 18.31
N ASN A 22 4.99 14.98 18.27
CA ASN A 22 3.77 14.32 17.79
C ASN A 22 2.55 14.65 18.66
N SER A 23 2.73 14.87 19.97
CA SER A 23 1.65 15.19 20.91
C SER A 23 0.97 16.54 20.64
N VAL A 24 1.58 17.40 19.83
CA VAL A 24 0.96 18.69 19.44
C VAL A 24 -0.39 18.47 18.75
N MET A 25 -0.56 17.39 17.99
CA MET A 25 -1.82 17.02 17.36
C MET A 25 -2.94 16.76 18.39
N LEU A 26 -2.59 16.37 19.61
CA LEU A 26 -3.52 16.12 20.70
C LEU A 26 -3.97 17.40 21.43
N ARG A 27 -3.43 18.56 21.06
CA ARG A 27 -3.86 19.87 21.61
C ARG A 27 -5.11 20.41 20.94
N SER A 28 -5.63 19.74 19.90
CA SER A 28 -6.84 20.13 19.18
C SER A 28 -8.12 19.99 20.02
N ASP A 29 -9.16 20.71 19.64
CA ASP A 29 -10.51 20.62 20.25
C ASP A 29 -11.20 19.30 19.89
N LEU A 30 -10.91 18.78 18.69
CA LEU A 30 -11.41 17.52 18.16
C LEU A 30 -10.27 16.73 17.55
N ILE A 31 -10.14 15.48 17.98
CA ILE A 31 -9.15 14.53 17.47
C ILE A 31 -9.89 13.44 16.68
N ILE A 32 -9.51 13.24 15.44
CA ILE A 32 -10.04 12.19 14.58
C ILE A 32 -8.97 11.10 14.41
N ALA A 33 -9.34 9.85 14.66
CA ALA A 33 -8.53 8.68 14.33
C ALA A 33 -9.08 7.98 13.08
N GLY A 34 -8.23 7.65 12.12
CA GLY A 34 -8.62 7.00 10.86
C GLY A 34 -9.01 5.53 11.01
N SER A 35 -8.84 4.94 12.20
CA SER A 35 -9.25 3.56 12.52
C SER A 35 -9.28 3.33 14.03
N ASN A 36 -9.93 2.24 14.47
CA ASN A 36 -9.90 1.80 15.87
C ASN A 36 -8.47 1.47 16.33
N PHE A 37 -7.65 0.89 15.45
CA PHE A 37 -6.24 0.61 15.73
C PHE A 37 -5.46 1.90 16.08
N ILE A 38 -5.63 2.95 15.27
CA ILE A 38 -4.98 4.25 15.52
C ILE A 38 -5.51 4.86 16.82
N PHE A 39 -6.81 4.76 17.08
CA PHE A 39 -7.41 5.23 18.32
C PHE A 39 -6.82 4.54 19.55
N SER A 40 -6.72 3.20 19.56
CA SER A 40 -6.11 2.43 20.65
C SER A 40 -4.65 2.81 20.83
N HIS A 41 -3.87 2.88 19.71
CA HIS A 41 -2.48 3.31 19.74
C HIS A 41 -2.28 4.70 20.41
N ILE A 42 -3.16 5.66 20.12
CA ILE A 42 -3.07 6.98 20.73
C ILE A 42 -3.36 6.90 22.23
N LYS A 43 -4.37 6.16 22.65
CA LYS A 43 -4.69 5.96 24.06
C LYS A 43 -3.54 5.31 24.84
N GLU A 44 -2.91 4.31 24.26
CA GLU A 44 -1.80 3.59 24.90
C GLU A 44 -0.51 4.42 24.99
N ASN A 45 -0.19 5.14 23.92
CA ASN A 45 1.12 5.77 23.79
C ASN A 45 1.16 7.26 24.15
N TYR A 46 -0.01 7.91 24.26
CA TYR A 46 -0.13 9.36 24.47
C TYR A 46 -1.14 9.72 25.56
N SER A 47 -1.48 8.77 26.46
CA SER A 47 -2.48 8.98 27.52
C SER A 47 -2.23 10.22 28.37
N GLU A 48 -0.95 10.54 28.65
CA GLU A 48 -0.55 11.70 29.43
C GLU A 48 -0.89 13.06 28.77
N TYR A 49 -1.17 13.08 27.48
CA TYR A 49 -1.57 14.27 26.72
C TYR A 49 -3.09 14.37 26.50
N LEU A 50 -3.82 13.33 26.89
CA LEU A 50 -5.28 13.29 26.79
C LEU A 50 -5.91 13.83 28.07
N ASN A 51 -7.04 14.51 27.94
CA ASN A 51 -7.91 14.91 29.06
C ASN A 51 -9.35 14.65 28.68
N ASP A 52 -10.21 14.53 29.70
CA ASP A 52 -11.63 14.17 29.56
C ASP A 52 -12.49 15.21 28.80
N LYS A 53 -11.95 16.41 28.60
CA LYS A 53 -12.65 17.50 27.88
C LYS A 53 -12.52 17.40 26.37
N LYS A 54 -11.62 16.56 25.87
CA LYS A 54 -11.34 16.44 24.42
C LYS A 54 -12.29 15.46 23.76
N LYS A 55 -12.88 15.90 22.65
CA LYS A 55 -13.67 15.01 21.80
C LYS A 55 -12.74 14.16 20.94
N PHE A 56 -12.98 12.87 20.98
CA PHE A 56 -12.28 11.89 20.19
C PHE A 56 -13.29 11.15 19.31
N LEU A 57 -13.04 11.09 17.99
CA LEU A 57 -13.88 10.36 17.03
C LEU A 57 -13.04 9.39 16.20
N VAL A 58 -13.61 8.23 15.93
CA VAL A 58 -13.10 7.33 14.90
C VAL A 58 -13.91 7.56 13.64
N ILE A 59 -13.25 8.02 12.59
CA ILE A 59 -13.85 8.22 11.28
C ILE A 59 -13.00 7.45 10.28
N PHE A 60 -13.53 6.32 9.79
CA PHE A 60 -12.86 5.51 8.78
C PHE A 60 -12.74 6.28 7.47
N ARG A 61 -11.66 6.01 6.74
CA ARG A 61 -11.51 6.56 5.39
C ARG A 61 -12.52 5.92 4.46
N GLY A 62 -13.20 6.74 3.70
CA GLY A 62 -14.05 6.29 2.60
C GLY A 62 -13.28 6.17 1.29
N ILE A 63 -13.88 5.47 0.35
CA ILE A 63 -13.50 5.43 -1.05
C ILE A 63 -14.73 5.76 -1.91
N ASN A 64 -14.49 6.17 -3.13
CA ASN A 64 -15.56 6.30 -4.12
C ASN A 64 -15.89 4.90 -4.66
N THR A 65 -16.97 4.29 -4.16
CA THR A 65 -17.41 2.94 -4.54
C THR A 65 -17.84 2.86 -5.98
N ASP A 66 -18.44 3.93 -6.53
CA ASP A 66 -18.87 3.97 -7.93
C ASP A 66 -17.66 3.96 -8.88
N TYR A 67 -16.56 4.64 -8.51
CA TYR A 67 -15.31 4.62 -9.27
C TYR A 67 -14.62 3.26 -9.24
N PHE A 68 -14.74 2.51 -8.13
CA PHE A 68 -14.15 1.19 -7.97
C PHE A 68 -15.12 0.04 -8.24
N ASP A 69 -16.28 0.32 -8.82
CA ASP A 69 -17.23 -0.71 -9.23
C ASP A 69 -16.70 -1.48 -10.44
N PRO A 70 -16.43 -2.81 -10.32
CA PRO A 70 -15.89 -3.59 -11.42
C PRO A 70 -16.87 -3.74 -12.60
N SER A 71 -18.16 -3.42 -12.41
CA SER A 71 -19.15 -3.44 -13.49
C SER A 71 -19.06 -2.24 -14.44
N THR A 72 -18.34 -1.19 -14.04
CA THR A 72 -18.18 0.05 -14.84
C THR A 72 -17.00 -0.01 -15.81
N THR A 73 -16.12 -1.02 -15.71
CA THR A 73 -14.99 -1.18 -16.64
C THR A 73 -15.46 -1.79 -17.98
N ILE A 74 -14.80 -1.35 -19.06
CA ILE A 74 -15.10 -1.80 -20.41
C ILE A 74 -14.10 -2.90 -20.80
N GLU A 75 -14.56 -4.03 -21.31
CA GLU A 75 -13.73 -5.19 -21.67
C GLU A 75 -12.59 -4.83 -22.64
N THR A 76 -12.83 -3.93 -23.57
CA THR A 76 -11.77 -3.46 -24.48
C THR A 76 -10.64 -2.71 -23.76
N GLU A 77 -10.94 -1.95 -22.71
CA GLU A 77 -9.94 -1.26 -21.91
C GLU A 77 -9.14 -2.24 -21.03
N GLU A 78 -9.79 -3.30 -20.55
CA GLU A 78 -9.13 -4.40 -19.83
C GLU A 78 -8.10 -5.09 -20.72
N ASP A 79 -8.49 -5.44 -21.95
CA ASP A 79 -7.62 -6.06 -22.94
C ASP A 79 -6.46 -5.15 -23.36
N GLU A 80 -6.71 -3.86 -23.54
CA GLU A 80 -5.68 -2.87 -23.87
C GLU A 80 -4.65 -2.73 -22.74
N LEU A 81 -5.12 -2.64 -21.49
CA LEU A 81 -4.23 -2.56 -20.35
C LEU A 81 -3.40 -3.85 -20.19
N PHE A 82 -4.06 -5.00 -20.31
CA PHE A 82 -3.42 -6.32 -20.22
C PHE A 82 -2.29 -6.46 -21.27
N LYS A 83 -2.57 -6.08 -22.52
CA LYS A 83 -1.59 -6.08 -23.62
C LYS A 83 -0.48 -5.06 -23.39
N SER A 84 -0.81 -3.84 -22.98
CA SER A 84 0.17 -2.76 -22.75
C SER A 84 1.16 -3.10 -21.63
N TRP A 85 0.70 -3.89 -20.67
CA TRP A 85 1.56 -4.41 -19.59
C TRP A 85 2.28 -5.71 -19.98
N GLY A 86 2.12 -6.21 -21.22
CA GLY A 86 2.79 -7.40 -21.71
C GLY A 86 2.50 -8.66 -20.88
N LEU A 87 1.29 -8.76 -20.34
CA LEU A 87 0.89 -9.88 -19.51
C LEU A 87 0.60 -11.14 -20.36
N LYS A 88 0.90 -12.30 -19.81
CA LYS A 88 0.66 -13.59 -20.47
C LYS A 88 -0.70 -14.13 -20.04
N ILE A 89 -1.54 -14.45 -21.00
CA ILE A 89 -2.93 -14.88 -20.77
C ILE A 89 -3.03 -16.22 -20.01
N GLU A 90 -2.02 -17.08 -20.19
CA GLU A 90 -1.95 -18.37 -19.49
C GLU A 90 -1.51 -18.26 -18.04
N ARG A 91 -1.14 -17.07 -17.56
CA ARG A 91 -0.67 -16.82 -16.19
C ARG A 91 -1.68 -16.04 -15.37
N LYS A 92 -1.80 -16.39 -14.11
CA LYS A 92 -2.53 -15.60 -13.15
C LYS A 92 -1.81 -14.29 -12.84
N THR A 93 -2.55 -13.19 -12.75
CA THR A 93 -1.98 -11.86 -12.48
C THR A 93 -2.05 -11.54 -11.00
N VAL A 94 -0.88 -11.26 -10.42
CA VAL A 94 -0.72 -10.86 -9.00
C VAL A 94 -0.23 -9.42 -8.95
N LEU A 95 -0.99 -8.55 -8.30
CA LEU A 95 -0.71 -7.12 -8.17
C LEU A 95 -0.34 -6.77 -6.74
N LEU A 96 0.79 -6.08 -6.54
CA LEU A 96 1.14 -5.40 -5.30
C LEU A 96 1.14 -3.87 -5.54
N PRO A 97 0.04 -3.18 -5.21
CA PRO A 97 -0.04 -1.73 -5.35
C PRO A 97 0.55 -1.02 -4.12
N GLY A 98 1.41 -0.07 -4.33
CA GLY A 98 1.97 0.74 -3.25
C GLY A 98 3.32 1.34 -3.58
N ARG A 99 3.61 2.49 -2.97
CA ARG A 99 4.90 3.17 -3.11
C ARG A 99 6.06 2.21 -2.82
N LEU A 100 7.15 2.32 -3.57
CA LEU A 100 8.34 1.52 -3.32
C LEU A 100 9.03 2.01 -2.03
N THR A 101 8.77 1.31 -0.95
CA THR A 101 9.32 1.57 0.39
C THR A 101 9.44 0.27 1.15
N GLU A 102 10.48 0.10 1.97
CA GLU A 102 10.74 -1.13 2.72
C GLU A 102 9.53 -1.64 3.52
N TRP A 103 8.79 -0.71 4.17
CA TRP A 103 7.62 -1.06 4.98
C TRP A 103 6.39 -1.49 4.18
N LYS A 104 6.44 -1.43 2.82
CA LYS A 104 5.41 -1.95 1.92
C LYS A 104 5.68 -3.39 1.46
N GLY A 105 6.76 -4.00 1.96
CA GLY A 105 7.00 -5.43 1.85
C GLY A 105 7.31 -5.98 0.47
N GLN A 106 7.72 -5.14 -0.51
CA GLN A 106 8.03 -5.64 -1.86
C GLN A 106 9.12 -6.72 -1.87
N GLU A 107 10.11 -6.64 -0.97
CA GLU A 107 11.16 -7.67 -0.86
C GLU A 107 10.57 -9.01 -0.42
N MET A 108 9.74 -9.00 0.62
CA MET A 108 9.06 -10.19 1.11
C MET A 108 8.10 -10.78 0.05
N PHE A 109 7.46 -9.92 -0.73
CA PHE A 109 6.61 -10.35 -1.83
C PHE A 109 7.40 -11.06 -2.92
N LEU A 110 8.56 -10.51 -3.35
CA LEU A 110 9.43 -11.16 -4.33
C LEU A 110 9.99 -12.50 -3.82
N ASP A 111 10.35 -12.59 -2.54
CA ASP A 111 10.76 -13.84 -1.90
C ASP A 111 9.63 -14.88 -1.91
N ALA A 112 8.39 -14.47 -1.65
CA ALA A 112 7.23 -15.36 -1.71
C ALA A 112 7.00 -15.88 -3.14
N ILE A 113 7.06 -15.03 -4.16
CA ILE A 113 6.94 -15.44 -5.58
C ILE A 113 8.04 -16.44 -5.94
N ASN A 114 9.29 -16.18 -5.55
CA ASN A 114 10.41 -17.10 -5.78
C ASN A 114 10.16 -18.47 -5.14
N LYS A 115 9.70 -18.52 -3.89
CA LYS A 115 9.36 -19.76 -3.19
C LYS A 115 8.25 -20.56 -3.90
N VAL A 116 7.22 -19.87 -4.40
CA VAL A 116 6.16 -20.51 -5.16
C VAL A 116 6.71 -21.13 -6.43
N ASN A 117 7.52 -20.40 -7.20
CA ASN A 117 8.14 -20.93 -8.42
C ASN A 117 9.02 -22.16 -8.16
N ILE A 118 9.82 -22.14 -7.09
CA ILE A 118 10.65 -23.28 -6.68
C ILE A 118 9.76 -24.49 -6.36
N ASN A 119 8.69 -24.29 -5.60
CA ASN A 119 7.80 -25.38 -5.21
C ASN A 119 7.02 -26.00 -6.39
N LEU A 120 6.65 -25.17 -7.37
CA LEU A 120 5.91 -25.62 -8.54
C LEU A 120 6.81 -26.06 -9.71
N GLY A 121 8.09 -25.71 -9.67
CA GLY A 121 9.06 -25.99 -10.73
C GLY A 121 8.92 -25.12 -11.96
N HIS A 122 8.02 -24.14 -11.98
CA HIS A 122 7.79 -23.23 -13.12
C HIS A 122 7.14 -21.91 -12.70
N GLU A 123 7.19 -20.93 -13.59
CA GLU A 123 6.54 -19.62 -13.41
C GLU A 123 5.04 -19.70 -13.72
N VAL A 124 4.18 -19.30 -12.79
CA VAL A 124 2.71 -19.36 -12.92
C VAL A 124 2.05 -18.00 -12.92
N PHE A 125 2.79 -16.93 -12.60
CA PHE A 125 2.23 -15.60 -12.41
C PHE A 125 2.78 -14.57 -13.40
N ASN A 126 1.92 -13.61 -13.78
CA ASN A 126 2.31 -12.25 -14.08
C ASN A 126 2.37 -11.50 -12.75
N VAL A 127 3.49 -10.88 -12.43
CA VAL A 127 3.71 -10.19 -11.15
C VAL A 127 3.89 -8.71 -11.39
N ILE A 128 3.01 -7.90 -10.84
CA ILE A 128 3.00 -6.46 -11.03
C ILE A 128 3.29 -5.76 -9.70
N ILE A 129 4.35 -4.97 -9.67
CA ILE A 129 4.66 -4.06 -8.58
C ILE A 129 4.35 -2.65 -9.09
N LEU A 130 3.25 -2.06 -8.57
CA LEU A 130 2.70 -0.81 -9.05
C LEU A 130 2.84 0.29 -8.01
N GLY A 131 3.69 1.27 -8.27
CA GLY A 131 3.85 2.46 -7.42
C GLY A 131 5.19 3.14 -7.57
N SER A 132 5.18 4.46 -7.43
CA SER A 132 6.38 5.29 -7.56
C SER A 132 7.38 5.06 -6.42
N ASP A 133 8.66 5.16 -6.74
CA ASP A 133 9.74 5.18 -5.77
C ASP A 133 9.87 6.51 -5.01
N GLN A 134 9.25 7.56 -5.52
CA GLN A 134 9.30 8.91 -4.93
C GLN A 134 10.74 9.37 -4.64
N GLY A 135 11.67 9.10 -5.56
CA GLY A 135 13.09 9.43 -5.43
C GLY A 135 13.90 8.43 -4.58
N ARG A 136 13.33 7.28 -4.21
CA ARG A 136 14.05 6.20 -3.49
C ARG A 136 14.73 5.24 -4.47
N GLU A 137 15.53 5.77 -5.37
CA GLU A 137 16.20 5.00 -6.42
C GLU A 137 17.00 3.80 -5.88
N LEU A 138 17.66 3.96 -4.75
CA LEU A 138 18.45 2.88 -4.14
C LEU A 138 17.58 1.68 -3.79
N TYR A 139 16.37 1.92 -3.27
CA TYR A 139 15.45 0.84 -2.96
C TYR A 139 14.89 0.19 -4.22
N LYS A 140 14.53 0.96 -5.25
CA LYS A 140 14.12 0.43 -6.56
C LYS A 140 15.22 -0.45 -7.17
N LYS A 141 16.48 0.03 -7.16
CA LYS A 141 17.65 -0.76 -7.63
C LYS A 141 17.83 -2.06 -6.84
N LYS A 142 17.59 -2.02 -5.52
CA LYS A 142 17.63 -3.23 -4.69
C LYS A 142 16.58 -4.25 -5.13
N LEU A 143 15.34 -3.82 -5.37
CA LEU A 143 14.28 -4.71 -5.84
C LEU A 143 14.59 -5.31 -7.21
N ILE A 144 15.12 -4.52 -8.14
CA ILE A 144 15.54 -5.01 -9.46
C ILE A 144 16.62 -6.10 -9.34
N ARG A 145 17.63 -5.89 -8.46
CA ARG A 145 18.65 -6.92 -8.20
C ARG A 145 18.06 -8.21 -7.61
N LEU A 146 17.05 -8.12 -6.77
CA LEU A 146 16.35 -9.29 -6.24
C LEU A 146 15.61 -10.06 -7.35
N VAL A 147 14.96 -9.33 -8.27
CA VAL A 147 14.32 -9.92 -9.45
C VAL A 147 15.34 -10.68 -10.30
N GLU A 148 16.52 -10.10 -10.55
CA GLU A 148 17.62 -10.74 -11.27
C GLU A 148 18.15 -11.97 -10.51
N GLN A 149 18.42 -11.82 -9.20
CA GLN A 149 18.93 -12.88 -8.34
C GLN A 149 18.00 -14.10 -8.30
N TYR A 150 16.69 -13.85 -8.23
CA TYR A 150 15.66 -14.89 -8.21
C TYR A 150 15.26 -15.38 -9.62
N ARG A 151 15.84 -14.80 -10.69
CA ARG A 151 15.53 -15.10 -12.09
C ARG A 151 14.07 -14.87 -12.45
N LEU A 152 13.48 -13.81 -11.90
CA LEU A 152 12.06 -13.46 -12.06
C LEU A 152 11.81 -12.44 -13.21
N ASN A 153 12.82 -12.16 -14.06
CA ASN A 153 12.76 -11.12 -15.08
C ASN A 153 11.62 -11.32 -16.10
N ASN A 154 11.23 -12.57 -16.36
CA ASN A 154 10.18 -12.91 -17.33
C ASN A 154 8.76 -12.80 -16.77
N GLN A 155 8.60 -12.49 -15.48
CA GLN A 155 7.29 -12.46 -14.85
C GLN A 155 7.05 -11.21 -13.97
N VAL A 156 8.11 -10.51 -13.50
CA VAL A 156 7.98 -9.33 -12.64
C VAL A 156 8.13 -8.07 -13.46
N GLN A 157 7.16 -7.17 -13.33
CA GLN A 157 7.17 -5.86 -13.95
C GLN A 157 6.91 -4.76 -12.93
N PHE A 158 7.57 -3.61 -13.12
CA PHE A 158 7.44 -2.42 -12.29
C PHE A 158 6.78 -1.30 -13.07
N PHE A 159 5.70 -0.75 -12.52
CA PHE A 159 5.04 0.43 -13.05
C PHE A 159 5.00 1.53 -12.00
N ASP A 160 5.31 2.76 -12.38
CA ASP A 160 5.37 3.89 -11.44
C ASP A 160 3.98 4.36 -11.03
N LYS A 161 3.02 4.37 -11.93
CA LYS A 161 1.62 4.75 -11.69
C LYS A 161 0.68 4.07 -12.68
N CYS A 162 -0.56 3.95 -12.25
CA CYS A 162 -1.70 3.66 -13.12
C CYS A 162 -2.81 4.67 -12.82
N GLU A 163 -3.29 5.36 -13.84
CA GLU A 163 -4.37 6.34 -13.68
C GLU A 163 -5.73 5.64 -13.55
N LEU A 164 -5.85 4.45 -14.15
CA LEU A 164 -7.05 3.62 -14.11
C LEU A 164 -6.90 2.48 -13.09
N MET A 165 -6.76 2.83 -11.81
CA MET A 165 -6.61 1.83 -10.74
C MET A 165 -7.74 0.78 -10.68
N PRO A 166 -9.03 1.13 -10.91
CA PRO A 166 -10.08 0.11 -10.99
C PRO A 166 -9.79 -0.97 -12.01
N LEU A 167 -9.28 -0.57 -13.18
CA LEU A 167 -8.92 -1.48 -14.25
C LEU A 167 -7.73 -2.39 -13.87
N ALA A 168 -6.71 -1.80 -13.21
CA ALA A 168 -5.58 -2.59 -12.68
C ALA A 168 -6.04 -3.65 -11.68
N TYR A 169 -7.00 -3.32 -10.83
CA TYR A 169 -7.61 -4.28 -9.90
C TYR A 169 -8.43 -5.34 -10.64
N LYS A 170 -9.20 -4.94 -11.65
CA LYS A 170 -10.08 -5.84 -12.41
C LYS A 170 -9.31 -6.92 -13.16
N ILE A 171 -8.20 -6.56 -13.82
CA ILE A 171 -7.35 -7.52 -14.56
C ILE A 171 -6.45 -8.37 -13.65
N SER A 172 -6.49 -8.15 -12.33
CA SER A 172 -5.68 -8.89 -11.37
C SER A 172 -6.50 -10.00 -10.70
N ASP A 173 -5.97 -11.23 -10.73
CA ASP A 173 -6.58 -12.37 -10.01
C ASP A 173 -6.33 -12.27 -8.50
N ILE A 174 -5.17 -11.72 -8.09
CA ILE A 174 -4.75 -11.59 -6.69
C ILE A 174 -4.19 -10.20 -6.44
N ILE A 175 -4.68 -9.53 -5.40
CA ILE A 175 -4.15 -8.26 -4.94
C ILE A 175 -3.49 -8.47 -3.58
N VAL A 176 -2.22 -8.08 -3.47
CA VAL A 176 -1.41 -8.26 -2.27
C VAL A 176 -1.21 -6.93 -1.56
N SER A 177 -1.46 -6.90 -0.25
CA SER A 177 -1.06 -5.84 0.66
C SER A 177 -0.16 -6.43 1.73
N ALA A 178 1.11 -6.04 1.75
CA ALA A 178 2.13 -6.54 2.68
C ALA A 178 2.52 -5.48 3.73
#